data_223884ac11dfbee9e0cd3256ceda878d
#
_entry.id   223884ac11dfbee9e0cd3256ceda878d
#
_cell.length_a   1.000
_cell.length_b   1.000
_cell.length_c   1.000
_cell.angle_alpha   90.00
_cell.angle_beta   90.00
_cell.angle_gamma   90.00
#
_symmetry.space_group_name_H-M   'P 1'
#
loop_
_entity.id
_entity.type
_entity.pdbx_description
1 polymer ?
#
loop_
_entity_poly.entity_id
_entity_poly.type
_entity_poly.pdbx_seq_one_letter_code
_entity_poly.pdbx_strand_id
1 'polypeptide(L)'
;MSKILVTGGFGYVGSRLVPHLLSLGHDVRVLDLMLYTEAGLEALKADPKWPEYEKRFSLVRGDLRDAEKVREALTGRDTVIHLAAISNDPTGDIDEVLTRQVNFDAVGMLLALAKEAGVKRFINASSSSVFGARTESEINEQLEPEPLTFYSKYKALSEWLVLSAAGPEFCAVNVRPATICGYSPRQRFDLTVNKLTADALRKKVITVHGGQQRRPNVGMTDMINLYGLLVAVPAEKINGRTFNFGFENHQVIDIAKIIQDELSDLGVEIKVTDTTDHRDYHISSDRILRDLGYQPVSSIKQEVANLRRVLASGQFPDIDAPEYYNMKFMQTGRDAGCHAFLAR
;
A
#
# COMPACT_ATOMS: atom_id res chain seq x y z
N MET A 1 -8.68 -22.84 1.85
CA MET A 1 -9.12 -21.98 0.71
C MET A 1 -10.10 -20.96 1.27
N SER A 2 -9.80 -19.67 1.17
CA SER A 2 -10.64 -18.58 1.67
C SER A 2 -11.32 -17.86 0.51
N LYS A 3 -12.48 -17.26 0.80
CA LYS A 3 -13.23 -16.38 -0.14
C LYS A 3 -12.96 -14.94 0.24
N ILE A 4 -12.00 -14.31 -0.44
CA ILE A 4 -11.42 -13.04 -0.05
C ILE A 4 -12.06 -11.89 -0.84
N LEU A 5 -12.45 -10.81 -0.15
CA LEU A 5 -12.66 -9.49 -0.76
C LEU A 5 -11.38 -8.66 -0.60
N VAL A 6 -10.86 -8.12 -1.70
CA VAL A 6 -9.80 -7.12 -1.68
C VAL A 6 -10.38 -5.79 -2.13
N THR A 7 -10.48 -4.81 -1.24
CA THR A 7 -10.84 -3.45 -1.64
C THR A 7 -9.59 -2.70 -2.10
N GLY A 8 -9.67 -1.95 -3.19
CA GLY A 8 -8.48 -1.33 -3.80
C GLY A 8 -7.55 -2.35 -4.47
N GLY A 9 -8.13 -3.46 -4.99
CA GLY A 9 -7.36 -4.58 -5.52
C GLY A 9 -6.61 -4.29 -6.81
N PHE A 10 -6.86 -3.16 -7.46
CA PHE A 10 -6.12 -2.70 -8.64
C PHE A 10 -5.34 -1.40 -8.39
N GLY A 11 -5.13 -1.05 -7.11
CA GLY A 11 -4.13 -0.08 -6.68
C GLY A 11 -2.71 -0.64 -6.75
N TYR A 12 -1.72 0.12 -6.24
CA TYR A 12 -0.30 -0.23 -6.29
C TYR A 12 0.02 -1.59 -5.64
N VAL A 13 -0.43 -1.82 -4.41
CA VAL A 13 -0.24 -3.10 -3.72
C VAL A 13 -1.19 -4.16 -4.27
N GLY A 14 -2.46 -3.80 -4.46
CA GLY A 14 -3.51 -4.74 -4.86
C GLY A 14 -3.23 -5.43 -6.19
N SER A 15 -2.68 -4.71 -7.19
CA SER A 15 -2.32 -5.28 -8.50
C SER A 15 -1.24 -6.38 -8.43
N ARG A 16 -0.50 -6.45 -7.33
CA ARG A 16 0.46 -7.54 -7.05
C ARG A 16 -0.14 -8.58 -6.12
N LEU A 17 -0.99 -8.15 -5.17
CA LEU A 17 -1.59 -9.03 -4.18
C LEU A 17 -2.67 -9.96 -4.79
N VAL A 18 -3.52 -9.44 -5.68
CA VAL A 18 -4.60 -10.23 -6.27
C VAL A 18 -4.10 -11.49 -7.00
N PRO A 19 -3.15 -11.40 -7.96
CA PRO A 19 -2.58 -12.60 -8.59
C PRO A 19 -1.86 -13.52 -7.59
N HIS A 20 -1.20 -12.96 -6.56
CA HIS A 20 -0.57 -13.75 -5.50
C HIS A 20 -1.60 -14.59 -4.73
N LEU A 21 -2.72 -14.00 -4.29
CA LEU A 21 -3.79 -14.73 -3.58
C LEU A 21 -4.44 -15.81 -4.46
N LEU A 22 -4.66 -15.52 -5.74
CA LEU A 22 -5.16 -16.50 -6.72
C LEU A 22 -4.18 -17.66 -6.89
N SER A 23 -2.86 -17.39 -6.92
CA SER A 23 -1.83 -18.42 -7.00
C SER A 23 -1.75 -19.33 -5.77
N LEU A 24 -2.16 -18.81 -4.60
CA LEU A 24 -2.31 -19.57 -3.36
C LEU A 24 -3.61 -20.39 -3.30
N GLY A 25 -4.44 -20.33 -4.34
CA GLY A 25 -5.66 -21.12 -4.44
C GLY A 25 -6.90 -20.46 -3.83
N HIS A 26 -6.86 -19.21 -3.43
CA HIS A 26 -8.02 -18.49 -2.88
C HIS A 26 -9.02 -18.08 -3.98
N ASP A 27 -10.29 -17.88 -3.59
CA ASP A 27 -11.31 -17.19 -4.40
C ASP A 27 -11.24 -15.69 -4.08
N VAL A 28 -10.97 -14.86 -5.07
CA VAL A 28 -10.70 -13.43 -4.87
C VAL A 28 -11.74 -12.59 -5.59
N ARG A 29 -12.46 -11.77 -4.82
CA ARG A 29 -13.26 -10.67 -5.36
C ARG A 29 -12.54 -9.34 -5.09
N VAL A 30 -12.56 -8.48 -6.09
CA VAL A 30 -12.04 -7.12 -5.97
C VAL A 30 -13.21 -6.14 -5.94
N LEU A 31 -13.19 -5.18 -5.02
CA LEU A 31 -13.96 -3.94 -5.09
C LEU A 31 -12.99 -2.80 -5.37
N ASP A 32 -13.10 -2.17 -6.53
CA ASP A 32 -12.21 -1.08 -6.93
C ASP A 32 -12.95 -0.04 -7.78
N LEU A 33 -12.63 1.21 -7.58
CA LEU A 33 -13.13 2.31 -8.37
C LEU A 33 -12.48 2.39 -9.76
N MET A 34 -11.30 1.78 -9.93
CA MET A 34 -10.43 1.85 -11.12
C MET A 34 -10.04 3.29 -11.46
N LEU A 35 -9.77 4.09 -10.40
CA LEU A 35 -9.59 5.54 -10.49
C LEU A 35 -8.41 5.95 -11.37
N TYR A 36 -7.27 5.25 -11.25
CA TYR A 36 -6.02 5.67 -11.91
C TYR A 36 -5.82 5.03 -13.28
N THR A 37 -6.00 3.70 -13.37
CA THR A 37 -5.74 2.93 -14.59
C THR A 37 -6.31 1.53 -14.49
N GLU A 38 -6.53 0.87 -15.61
CA GLU A 38 -6.91 -0.55 -15.69
C GLU A 38 -5.70 -1.50 -15.77
N ALA A 39 -4.47 -0.97 -15.79
CA ALA A 39 -3.26 -1.77 -16.00
C ALA A 39 -3.10 -2.97 -15.06
N GLY A 40 -3.60 -2.87 -13.80
CA GLY A 40 -3.61 -3.99 -12.86
C GLY A 40 -4.52 -5.15 -13.31
N LEU A 41 -5.71 -4.84 -13.83
CA LEU A 41 -6.65 -5.82 -14.36
C LEU A 41 -6.13 -6.41 -15.68
N GLU A 42 -5.58 -5.58 -16.55
CA GLU A 42 -5.02 -6.00 -17.84
C GLU A 42 -3.83 -6.95 -17.62
N ALA A 43 -2.92 -6.61 -16.68
CA ALA A 43 -1.81 -7.47 -16.32
C ALA A 43 -2.27 -8.81 -15.73
N LEU A 44 -3.31 -8.82 -14.90
CA LEU A 44 -3.90 -10.05 -14.37
C LEU A 44 -4.46 -10.94 -15.50
N LYS A 45 -5.18 -10.35 -16.45
CA LYS A 45 -5.75 -11.09 -17.60
C LYS A 45 -4.66 -11.57 -18.58
N ALA A 46 -3.54 -10.89 -18.64
CA ALA A 46 -2.38 -11.28 -19.44
C ALA A 46 -1.50 -12.35 -18.78
N ASP A 47 -1.74 -12.70 -17.50
CA ASP A 47 -1.01 -13.77 -16.82
C ASP A 47 -1.28 -15.11 -17.50
N PRO A 48 -0.25 -15.92 -17.83
CA PRO A 48 -0.43 -17.25 -18.42
C PRO A 48 -1.37 -18.18 -17.63
N LYS A 49 -1.53 -17.93 -16.32
CA LYS A 49 -2.44 -18.67 -15.44
C LYS A 49 -3.87 -18.11 -15.43
N TRP A 50 -4.17 -17.09 -16.22
CA TRP A 50 -5.50 -16.48 -16.26
C TRP A 50 -6.65 -17.49 -16.45
N PRO A 51 -6.57 -18.52 -17.31
CA PRO A 51 -7.65 -19.49 -17.48
C PRO A 51 -7.99 -20.27 -16.19
N GLU A 52 -7.03 -20.37 -15.24
CA GLU A 52 -7.24 -20.93 -13.92
C GLU A 52 -7.78 -19.88 -12.95
N TYR A 53 -7.22 -18.67 -13.00
CA TYR A 53 -7.59 -17.57 -12.10
C TYR A 53 -9.00 -17.06 -12.35
N GLU A 54 -9.43 -16.96 -13.61
CA GLU A 54 -10.75 -16.46 -14.02
C GLU A 54 -11.90 -17.19 -13.30
N LYS A 55 -11.75 -18.48 -13.05
CA LYS A 55 -12.75 -19.31 -12.35
C LYS A 55 -12.93 -18.94 -10.87
N ARG A 56 -11.95 -18.26 -10.29
CA ARG A 56 -11.88 -17.89 -8.88
C ARG A 56 -11.72 -16.37 -8.68
N PHE A 57 -11.95 -15.60 -9.74
CA PHE A 57 -11.84 -14.15 -9.73
C PHE A 57 -13.18 -13.49 -10.07
N SER A 58 -13.49 -12.40 -9.38
CA SER A 58 -14.60 -11.51 -9.76
C SER A 58 -14.27 -10.06 -9.40
N LEU A 59 -14.86 -9.12 -10.15
CA LEU A 59 -14.68 -7.69 -9.98
C LEU A 59 -16.04 -6.99 -9.78
N VAL A 60 -16.14 -6.22 -8.72
CA VAL A 60 -17.17 -5.21 -8.50
C VAL A 60 -16.54 -3.84 -8.73
N ARG A 61 -16.93 -3.15 -9.80
CA ARG A 61 -16.52 -1.75 -10.02
C ARG A 61 -17.40 -0.86 -9.18
N GLY A 62 -16.84 -0.10 -8.26
CA GLY A 62 -17.64 0.75 -7.40
C GLY A 62 -16.84 1.55 -6.39
N ASP A 63 -17.50 2.55 -5.84
CA ASP A 63 -16.98 3.40 -4.79
C ASP A 63 -17.16 2.71 -3.43
N LEU A 64 -16.13 2.75 -2.60
CA LEU A 64 -16.17 2.22 -1.23
C LEU A 64 -17.21 2.96 -0.35
N ARG A 65 -17.60 4.19 -0.71
CA ARG A 65 -18.63 4.98 -0.03
C ARG A 65 -20.06 4.56 -0.37
N ASP A 66 -20.23 3.72 -1.41
CA ASP A 66 -21.52 3.19 -1.85
C ASP A 66 -21.83 1.87 -1.12
N ALA A 67 -22.77 1.94 -0.17
CA ALA A 67 -23.16 0.80 0.66
C ALA A 67 -23.68 -0.41 -0.16
N GLU A 68 -24.39 -0.16 -1.27
CA GLU A 68 -24.93 -1.24 -2.12
C GLU A 68 -23.78 -1.97 -2.84
N LYS A 69 -22.80 -1.22 -3.37
CA LYS A 69 -21.61 -1.81 -3.97
C LYS A 69 -20.77 -2.59 -2.96
N VAL A 70 -20.68 -2.11 -1.73
CA VAL A 70 -19.99 -2.82 -0.63
C VAL A 70 -20.74 -4.11 -0.27
N ARG A 71 -22.09 -4.09 -0.16
CA ARG A 71 -22.90 -5.31 0.10
C ARG A 71 -22.75 -6.32 -1.02
N GLU A 72 -22.83 -5.89 -2.29
CA GLU A 72 -22.56 -6.73 -3.47
C GLU A 72 -21.20 -7.41 -3.36
N ALA A 73 -20.16 -6.63 -3.04
CA ALA A 73 -18.79 -7.12 -2.95
C ALA A 73 -18.58 -8.11 -1.79
N LEU A 74 -19.25 -7.91 -0.65
CA LEU A 74 -19.14 -8.76 0.54
C LEU A 74 -19.89 -10.08 0.42
N THR A 75 -20.86 -10.21 -0.48
CA THR A 75 -21.71 -11.41 -0.59
C THR A 75 -20.88 -12.67 -0.73
N GLY A 76 -21.00 -13.57 0.27
CA GLY A 76 -20.33 -14.87 0.30
C GLY A 76 -18.80 -14.79 0.51
N ARG A 77 -18.28 -13.70 1.06
CA ARG A 77 -16.87 -13.56 1.44
C ARG A 77 -16.67 -13.89 2.93
N ASP A 78 -15.55 -14.53 3.27
CA ASP A 78 -15.17 -14.86 4.65
C ASP A 78 -14.03 -13.99 5.17
N THR A 79 -13.29 -13.38 4.28
CA THR A 79 -12.10 -12.57 4.59
C THR A 79 -12.12 -11.25 3.79
N VAL A 80 -11.78 -10.15 4.44
CA VAL A 80 -11.55 -8.84 3.80
C VAL A 80 -10.11 -8.42 3.96
N ILE A 81 -9.47 -8.01 2.86
CA ILE A 81 -8.20 -7.25 2.87
C ILE A 81 -8.53 -5.85 2.37
N HIS A 82 -8.45 -4.88 3.27
CA HIS A 82 -8.82 -3.51 2.99
C HIS A 82 -7.59 -2.66 2.62
N LEU A 83 -7.41 -2.40 1.31
CA LEU A 83 -6.34 -1.57 0.77
C LEU A 83 -6.83 -0.23 0.21
N ALA A 84 -8.13 -0.11 -0.11
CA ALA A 84 -8.69 1.09 -0.71
C ALA A 84 -8.51 2.30 0.22
N ALA A 85 -7.89 3.35 -0.28
CA ALA A 85 -7.67 4.59 0.45
C ALA A 85 -7.26 5.73 -0.50
N ILE A 86 -7.50 6.97 -0.09
CA ILE A 86 -6.68 8.10 -0.55
C ILE A 86 -5.33 7.92 0.13
N SER A 87 -4.27 7.64 -0.64
CA SER A 87 -3.02 7.14 -0.07
C SER A 87 -1.87 8.12 -0.26
N ASN A 88 -1.02 8.19 0.74
CA ASN A 88 0.10 9.07 1.08
C ASN A 88 -0.30 10.46 1.61
N ASP A 89 0.63 11.02 2.40
CA ASP A 89 0.40 12.27 3.12
C ASP A 89 0.05 13.44 2.17
N PRO A 90 0.83 13.74 1.11
CA PRO A 90 0.51 14.88 0.24
C PRO A 90 -0.82 14.74 -0.51
N THR A 91 -1.24 13.52 -0.85
CA THR A 91 -2.51 13.32 -1.54
C THR A 91 -3.70 13.48 -0.59
N GLY A 92 -3.55 13.01 0.65
CA GLY A 92 -4.59 13.14 1.68
C GLY A 92 -4.88 14.58 2.08
N ASP A 93 -3.88 15.46 1.97
CA ASP A 93 -4.00 16.87 2.32
C ASP A 93 -4.63 17.74 1.21
N ILE A 94 -4.85 17.18 0.00
CA ILE A 94 -5.55 17.91 -1.08
C ILE A 94 -7.01 18.21 -0.73
N ASP A 95 -7.69 17.26 -0.09
CA ASP A 95 -9.10 17.37 0.29
C ASP A 95 -9.37 16.55 1.56
N GLU A 96 -9.50 17.26 2.69
CA GLU A 96 -9.74 16.63 3.98
C GLU A 96 -11.07 15.89 4.02
N VAL A 97 -12.13 16.47 3.44
CA VAL A 97 -13.48 15.89 3.48
C VAL A 97 -13.49 14.56 2.74
N LEU A 98 -12.94 14.53 1.53
CA LEU A 98 -12.81 13.31 0.74
C LEU A 98 -11.94 12.27 1.45
N THR A 99 -10.80 12.70 2.01
CA THR A 99 -9.90 11.81 2.74
C THR A 99 -10.57 11.21 3.96
N ARG A 100 -11.35 11.99 4.71
CA ARG A 100 -12.17 11.50 5.82
C ARG A 100 -13.22 10.49 5.35
N GLN A 101 -13.99 10.84 4.32
CA GLN A 101 -15.04 9.97 3.79
C GLN A 101 -14.51 8.60 3.39
N VAL A 102 -13.36 8.56 2.68
CA VAL A 102 -12.79 7.30 2.15
C VAL A 102 -12.00 6.54 3.22
N ASN A 103 -11.14 7.25 4.00
CA ASN A 103 -10.19 6.59 4.88
C ASN A 103 -10.73 6.34 6.30
N PHE A 104 -11.91 6.88 6.64
CA PHE A 104 -12.51 6.72 7.96
C PHE A 104 -14.00 6.35 7.89
N ASP A 105 -14.86 7.22 7.34
CA ASP A 105 -16.31 7.00 7.36
C ASP A 105 -16.67 5.70 6.62
N ALA A 106 -16.10 5.47 5.42
CA ALA A 106 -16.32 4.25 4.65
C ALA A 106 -15.73 3.00 5.32
N VAL A 107 -14.66 3.13 6.11
CA VAL A 107 -14.10 1.99 6.88
C VAL A 107 -15.08 1.54 7.95
N GLY A 108 -15.70 2.48 8.67
CA GLY A 108 -16.74 2.17 9.66
C GLY A 108 -17.93 1.43 9.04
N MET A 109 -18.41 1.92 7.88
CA MET A 109 -19.47 1.26 7.11
C MET A 109 -19.04 -0.13 6.62
N LEU A 110 -17.85 -0.27 6.05
CA LEU A 110 -17.34 -1.56 5.58
C LEU A 110 -17.26 -2.59 6.71
N LEU A 111 -16.78 -2.20 7.91
CA LEU A 111 -16.72 -3.07 9.09
C LEU A 111 -18.11 -3.56 9.53
N ALA A 112 -19.09 -2.64 9.58
CA ALA A 112 -20.47 -2.99 9.93
C ALA A 112 -21.06 -4.00 8.94
N LEU A 113 -20.96 -3.68 7.62
CA LEU A 113 -21.47 -4.53 6.57
C LEU A 113 -20.73 -5.88 6.46
N ALA A 114 -19.41 -5.90 6.75
CA ALA A 114 -18.63 -7.14 6.80
C ALA A 114 -19.12 -8.09 7.92
N LYS A 115 -19.43 -7.54 9.11
CA LYS A 115 -20.02 -8.32 10.21
C LYS A 115 -21.41 -8.85 9.84
N GLU A 116 -22.27 -8.01 9.26
CA GLU A 116 -23.61 -8.42 8.78
C GLU A 116 -23.51 -9.55 7.72
N ALA A 117 -22.53 -9.48 6.82
CA ALA A 117 -22.30 -10.49 5.78
C ALA A 117 -21.66 -11.79 6.31
N GLY A 118 -21.30 -11.86 7.60
CA GLY A 118 -20.70 -13.03 8.22
C GLY A 118 -19.20 -13.19 7.94
N VAL A 119 -18.51 -12.14 7.54
CA VAL A 119 -17.04 -12.12 7.41
C VAL A 119 -16.39 -12.50 8.74
N LYS A 120 -15.36 -13.34 8.70
CA LYS A 120 -14.66 -13.83 9.89
C LYS A 120 -13.31 -13.16 10.11
N ARG A 121 -12.73 -12.57 9.06
CA ARG A 121 -11.40 -11.95 9.13
C ARG A 121 -11.35 -10.63 8.36
N PHE A 122 -10.81 -9.61 9.02
CA PHE A 122 -10.62 -8.27 8.46
C PHE A 122 -9.17 -7.84 8.65
N ILE A 123 -8.45 -7.63 7.54
CA ILE A 123 -7.06 -7.21 7.52
C ILE A 123 -7.01 -5.78 6.94
N ASN A 124 -6.65 -4.82 7.78
CA ASN A 124 -6.62 -3.40 7.42
C ASN A 124 -5.21 -2.93 7.08
N ALA A 125 -5.06 -2.29 5.93
CA ALA A 125 -3.86 -1.55 5.58
C ALA A 125 -3.89 -0.15 6.21
N SER A 126 -3.18 0.02 7.33
CA SER A 126 -2.83 1.31 7.90
C SER A 126 -1.54 1.86 7.27
N SER A 127 -0.72 2.58 8.01
CA SER A 127 0.54 3.17 7.56
C SER A 127 1.46 3.48 8.74
N SER A 128 2.77 3.38 8.56
CA SER A 128 3.74 3.87 9.56
C SER A 128 3.71 5.40 9.72
N SER A 129 3.11 6.14 8.78
CA SER A 129 2.95 7.60 8.91
C SER A 129 2.04 8.02 10.07
N VAL A 130 1.29 7.09 10.68
CA VAL A 130 0.53 7.35 11.91
C VAL A 130 1.41 7.79 13.07
N PHE A 131 2.70 7.45 13.05
CA PHE A 131 3.65 7.87 14.09
C PHE A 131 4.10 9.33 13.99
N GLY A 132 3.89 10.00 12.84
CA GLY A 132 4.30 11.38 12.63
C GLY A 132 5.82 11.59 12.68
N ALA A 133 6.27 12.64 13.38
CA ALA A 133 7.68 12.89 13.65
C ALA A 133 8.03 12.41 15.06
N ARG A 134 8.90 11.43 15.16
CA ARG A 134 9.29 10.79 16.40
C ARG A 134 10.80 10.91 16.64
N THR A 135 11.17 11.08 17.90
CA THR A 135 12.57 11.17 18.36
C THR A 135 13.02 9.97 19.17
N GLU A 136 12.10 9.07 19.50
CA GLU A 136 12.40 7.84 20.24
C GLU A 136 13.38 6.96 19.47
N SER A 137 14.27 6.29 20.21
CA SER A 137 15.26 5.38 19.62
C SER A 137 14.64 4.12 19.03
N GLU A 138 13.43 3.76 19.45
CA GLU A 138 12.68 2.61 18.95
C GLU A 138 11.21 3.00 18.78
N ILE A 139 10.70 2.93 17.53
CA ILE A 139 9.31 3.22 17.20
C ILE A 139 8.61 1.89 16.94
N ASN A 140 7.90 1.40 17.94
CA ASN A 140 7.16 0.15 17.91
C ASN A 140 5.64 0.36 18.12
N GLU A 141 4.87 -0.71 18.11
CA GLU A 141 3.40 -0.66 18.17
C GLU A 141 2.84 -0.32 19.55
N GLN A 142 3.67 -0.12 20.57
CA GLN A 142 3.24 0.33 21.91
C GLN A 142 3.12 1.86 21.98
N LEU A 143 3.78 2.56 21.05
CA LEU A 143 3.70 4.01 20.98
C LEU A 143 2.35 4.44 20.41
N GLU A 144 1.76 5.43 21.05
CA GLU A 144 0.52 6.05 20.57
C GLU A 144 0.76 6.77 19.24
N PRO A 145 -0.18 6.72 18.29
CA PRO A 145 -0.13 7.50 17.08
C PRO A 145 -0.07 9.01 17.32
N GLU A 146 0.80 9.73 16.60
CA GLU A 146 0.87 11.20 16.59
C GLU A 146 0.85 11.71 15.13
N PRO A 147 -0.27 11.52 14.43
CA PRO A 147 -0.38 11.83 13.01
C PRO A 147 -0.27 13.32 12.73
N LEU A 148 0.47 13.69 11.65
CA LEU A 148 0.71 15.08 11.26
C LEU A 148 -0.15 15.56 10.08
N THR A 149 -0.72 14.63 9.30
CA THR A 149 -1.47 14.92 8.08
C THR A 149 -2.88 14.36 8.17
N PHE A 150 -3.79 14.80 7.31
CA PHE A 150 -5.13 14.21 7.25
C PHE A 150 -5.10 12.73 6.88
N TYR A 151 -4.20 12.31 5.98
CA TYR A 151 -4.00 10.91 5.66
C TYR A 151 -3.65 10.08 6.89
N SER A 152 -2.59 10.44 7.60
CA SER A 152 -2.12 9.70 8.77
C SER A 152 -3.13 9.76 9.93
N LYS A 153 -3.82 10.89 10.12
CA LYS A 153 -4.90 11.05 11.11
C LYS A 153 -6.05 10.06 10.87
N TYR A 154 -6.57 10.00 9.64
CA TYR A 154 -7.69 9.11 9.35
C TYR A 154 -7.28 7.64 9.26
N LYS A 155 -6.01 7.34 8.95
CA LYS A 155 -5.47 5.99 9.12
C LYS A 155 -5.41 5.58 10.60
N ALA A 156 -4.91 6.44 11.49
CA ALA A 156 -4.90 6.17 12.94
C ALA A 156 -6.31 5.99 13.51
N LEU A 157 -7.26 6.84 13.13
CA LEU A 157 -8.66 6.71 13.55
C LEU A 157 -9.30 5.42 13.01
N SER A 158 -9.00 5.02 11.78
CA SER A 158 -9.50 3.75 11.23
C SER A 158 -8.94 2.52 11.95
N GLU A 159 -7.68 2.57 12.43
CA GLU A 159 -7.14 1.50 13.26
C GLU A 159 -7.97 1.27 14.53
N TRP A 160 -8.38 2.35 15.18
CA TRP A 160 -9.22 2.26 16.36
C TRP A 160 -10.58 1.61 16.06
N LEU A 161 -11.22 1.94 14.93
CA LEU A 161 -12.46 1.28 14.50
C LEU A 161 -12.24 -0.23 14.28
N VAL A 162 -11.14 -0.60 13.61
CA VAL A 162 -10.80 -1.99 13.33
C VAL A 162 -10.57 -2.79 14.61
N LEU A 163 -9.78 -2.24 15.55
CA LEU A 163 -9.51 -2.90 16.85
C LEU A 163 -10.77 -3.01 17.70
N SER A 164 -11.63 -1.97 17.69
CA SER A 164 -12.92 -1.99 18.41
C SER A 164 -13.91 -3.00 17.82
N ALA A 165 -13.75 -3.36 16.55
CA ALA A 165 -14.56 -4.36 15.88
C ALA A 165 -14.13 -5.80 16.20
N ALA A 166 -12.88 -6.01 16.67
CA ALA A 166 -12.32 -7.31 16.99
C ALA A 166 -13.10 -8.03 18.10
N GLY A 167 -13.25 -9.34 17.93
CA GLY A 167 -13.97 -10.16 18.92
C GLY A 167 -13.84 -11.65 18.59
N PRO A 168 -14.51 -12.52 19.38
CA PRO A 168 -14.41 -13.96 19.20
C PRO A 168 -14.85 -14.46 17.81
N GLU A 169 -15.85 -13.80 17.23
CA GLU A 169 -16.43 -14.17 15.93
C GLU A 169 -15.91 -13.34 14.75
N PHE A 170 -15.08 -12.31 15.02
CA PHE A 170 -14.57 -11.39 14.01
C PHE A 170 -13.11 -11.03 14.29
N CYS A 171 -12.20 -11.72 13.60
CA CYS A 171 -10.77 -11.44 13.69
C CYS A 171 -10.44 -10.17 12.92
N ALA A 172 -9.94 -9.16 13.59
CA ALA A 172 -9.55 -7.88 12.99
C ALA A 172 -8.10 -7.52 13.35
N VAL A 173 -7.33 -7.09 12.35
CA VAL A 173 -5.90 -6.79 12.48
C VAL A 173 -5.52 -5.57 11.64
N ASN A 174 -4.64 -4.72 12.19
CA ASN A 174 -4.02 -3.62 11.45
C ASN A 174 -2.58 -3.96 11.05
N VAL A 175 -2.18 -3.52 9.87
CA VAL A 175 -0.79 -3.50 9.42
C VAL A 175 -0.38 -2.06 9.20
N ARG A 176 0.75 -1.64 9.77
CA ARG A 176 1.40 -0.34 9.53
C ARG A 176 2.62 -0.53 8.63
N PRO A 177 2.45 -0.60 7.31
CA PRO A 177 3.60 -0.75 6.43
C PRO A 177 4.47 0.50 6.44
N ALA A 178 5.77 0.28 6.29
CA ALA A 178 6.74 1.27 5.86
C ALA A 178 6.45 1.73 4.42
N THR A 179 7.25 2.63 3.87
CA THR A 179 7.16 3.00 2.46
C THR A 179 7.42 1.78 1.58
N ILE A 180 6.39 1.35 0.84
CA ILE A 180 6.49 0.17 -0.02
C ILE A 180 7.24 0.56 -1.31
N CYS A 181 8.24 -0.24 -1.70
CA CYS A 181 8.99 -0.03 -2.93
C CYS A 181 8.94 -1.27 -3.84
N GLY A 182 9.19 -1.05 -5.13
CA GLY A 182 9.24 -2.11 -6.14
C GLY A 182 8.21 -1.96 -7.26
N TYR A 183 8.18 -2.95 -8.11
CA TYR A 183 7.32 -2.98 -9.29
C TYR A 183 5.88 -3.36 -8.98
N SER A 184 4.96 -2.67 -9.66
CA SER A 184 3.55 -3.06 -9.77
C SER A 184 3.00 -2.67 -11.16
N PRO A 185 2.03 -3.40 -11.74
CA PRO A 185 1.33 -2.98 -12.96
C PRO A 185 0.69 -1.59 -12.83
N ARG A 186 0.08 -1.29 -11.69
CA ARG A 186 -0.31 0.07 -11.30
C ARG A 186 0.87 0.69 -10.55
N GLN A 187 1.86 1.17 -11.28
CA GLN A 187 3.10 1.71 -10.71
C GLN A 187 2.91 3.03 -9.97
N ARG A 188 3.82 3.30 -9.01
CA ARG A 188 3.93 4.57 -8.31
C ARG A 188 5.37 5.08 -8.36
N PHE A 189 5.58 6.18 -9.08
CA PHE A 189 6.86 6.88 -9.14
C PHE A 189 6.93 8.08 -8.18
N ASP A 190 5.92 8.25 -7.32
CA ASP A 190 5.90 9.24 -6.23
C ASP A 190 6.43 8.69 -4.88
N LEU A 191 6.84 7.43 -4.82
CA LEU A 191 7.44 6.79 -3.66
C LEU A 191 8.98 6.85 -3.73
N THR A 192 9.64 7.09 -2.61
CA THR A 192 11.07 7.45 -2.56
C THR A 192 11.97 6.55 -3.39
N VAL A 193 12.02 5.25 -3.09
CA VAL A 193 12.90 4.30 -3.83
C VAL A 193 12.54 4.25 -5.30
N ASN A 194 11.25 4.14 -5.63
CA ASN A 194 10.78 4.05 -7.00
C ASN A 194 11.10 5.31 -7.81
N LYS A 195 10.92 6.48 -7.19
CA LYS A 195 11.22 7.79 -7.81
C LYS A 195 12.71 7.93 -8.08
N LEU A 196 13.55 7.70 -7.07
CA LEU A 196 14.99 7.84 -7.21
C LEU A 196 15.54 6.84 -8.25
N THR A 197 15.00 5.62 -8.31
CA THR A 197 15.37 4.63 -9.33
C THR A 197 14.96 5.08 -10.73
N ALA A 198 13.74 5.58 -10.91
CA ALA A 198 13.27 6.09 -12.19
C ALA A 198 14.08 7.31 -12.67
N ASP A 199 14.40 8.25 -11.76
CA ASP A 199 15.25 9.40 -12.06
C ASP A 199 16.67 8.97 -12.45
N ALA A 200 17.27 8.01 -11.72
CA ALA A 200 18.58 7.44 -12.01
C ALA A 200 18.65 6.81 -13.41
N LEU A 201 17.67 5.99 -13.76
CA LEU A 201 17.61 5.32 -15.05
C LEU A 201 17.45 6.29 -16.22
N ARG A 202 16.66 7.34 -16.03
CA ARG A 202 16.30 8.28 -17.09
C ARG A 202 17.27 9.45 -17.24
N LYS A 203 17.62 10.06 -16.10
CA LYS A 203 18.38 11.31 -16.05
C LYS A 203 19.87 11.09 -15.76
N LYS A 204 20.26 9.87 -15.35
CA LYS A 204 21.59 9.56 -14.83
C LYS A 204 21.97 10.39 -13.59
N VAL A 205 20.97 10.94 -12.92
CA VAL A 205 21.14 11.78 -11.73
C VAL A 205 20.08 11.42 -10.71
N ILE A 206 20.48 11.19 -9.47
CA ILE A 206 19.62 11.08 -8.30
C ILE A 206 19.69 12.39 -7.53
N THR A 207 18.60 13.15 -7.46
CA THR A 207 18.52 14.32 -6.60
C THR A 207 17.99 13.93 -5.24
N VAL A 208 18.82 14.10 -4.21
CA VAL A 208 18.50 13.85 -2.80
C VAL A 208 18.22 15.17 -2.11
N HIS A 209 17.03 15.33 -1.55
CA HIS A 209 16.67 16.50 -0.74
C HIS A 209 16.97 16.21 0.73
N GLY A 210 17.92 16.93 1.33
CA GLY A 210 18.47 16.69 2.67
C GLY A 210 19.39 15.47 2.72
N GLY A 211 18.84 14.30 2.91
CA GLY A 211 19.56 13.01 2.82
C GLY A 211 19.80 12.32 4.16
N GLN A 212 19.90 13.06 5.26
CA GLN A 212 20.16 12.48 6.59
C GLN A 212 18.92 11.89 7.26
N GLN A 213 17.73 12.33 6.85
CA GLN A 213 16.47 11.84 7.36
C GLN A 213 16.26 10.36 6.99
N ARG A 214 15.86 9.57 7.98
CA ARG A 214 15.56 8.14 7.79
C ARG A 214 14.17 7.95 7.21
N ARG A 215 14.06 6.93 6.37
CA ARG A 215 12.79 6.44 5.83
C ARG A 215 12.76 4.93 5.97
N PRO A 216 11.80 4.39 6.70
CA PRO A 216 11.57 2.95 6.71
C PRO A 216 11.01 2.51 5.37
N ASN A 217 11.50 1.37 4.88
CA ASN A 217 11.07 0.79 3.60
C ASN A 217 10.74 -0.69 3.76
N VAL A 218 9.93 -1.17 2.83
CA VAL A 218 9.60 -2.58 2.66
C VAL A 218 9.41 -2.90 1.18
N GLY A 219 9.94 -4.02 0.73
CA GLY A 219 9.77 -4.48 -0.64
C GLY A 219 8.33 -4.92 -0.93
N MET A 220 7.88 -4.73 -2.18
CA MET A 220 6.57 -5.19 -2.65
C MET A 220 6.40 -6.69 -2.45
N THR A 221 7.45 -7.47 -2.67
CA THR A 221 7.44 -8.93 -2.49
C THR A 221 7.09 -9.31 -1.05
N ASP A 222 7.72 -8.66 -0.06
CA ASP A 222 7.42 -8.90 1.35
C ASP A 222 5.99 -8.48 1.68
N MET A 223 5.53 -7.35 1.12
CA MET A 223 4.19 -6.85 1.41
C MET A 223 3.09 -7.82 0.97
N ILE A 224 3.18 -8.40 -0.22
CA ILE A 224 2.18 -9.37 -0.69
C ILE A 224 2.27 -10.69 0.08
N ASN A 225 3.48 -11.15 0.44
CA ASN A 225 3.69 -12.35 1.24
C ASN A 225 3.10 -12.20 2.65
N LEU A 226 3.23 -11.01 3.25
CA LEU A 226 2.59 -10.74 4.54
C LEU A 226 1.07 -10.89 4.48
N TYR A 227 0.41 -10.30 3.47
CA TYR A 227 -1.04 -10.46 3.36
C TYR A 227 -1.45 -11.92 3.15
N GLY A 228 -0.69 -12.68 2.35
CA GLY A 228 -0.89 -14.13 2.21
C GLY A 228 -0.77 -14.87 3.56
N LEU A 229 0.25 -14.53 4.36
CA LEU A 229 0.44 -15.07 5.70
C LEU A 229 -0.73 -14.71 6.63
N LEU A 230 -1.15 -13.43 6.65
CA LEU A 230 -2.24 -12.96 7.52
C LEU A 230 -3.61 -13.57 7.18
N VAL A 231 -3.81 -14.03 5.96
CA VAL A 231 -4.99 -14.85 5.60
C VAL A 231 -4.93 -16.25 6.22
N ALA A 232 -3.73 -16.83 6.32
CA ALA A 232 -3.53 -18.24 6.69
C ALA A 232 -3.31 -18.46 8.20
N VAL A 233 -2.70 -17.51 8.93
CA VAL A 233 -2.37 -17.71 10.34
C VAL A 233 -3.62 -17.86 11.21
N PRO A 234 -3.55 -18.61 12.34
CA PRO A 234 -4.63 -18.70 13.31
C PRO A 234 -5.06 -17.31 13.82
N ALA A 235 -6.38 -17.13 13.98
CA ALA A 235 -6.97 -15.84 14.35
C ALA A 235 -6.43 -15.32 15.69
N GLU A 236 -6.23 -16.19 16.65
CA GLU A 236 -5.72 -15.86 18.00
C GLU A 236 -4.33 -15.21 17.99
N LYS A 237 -3.55 -15.40 16.94
CA LYS A 237 -2.24 -14.77 16.79
C LYS A 237 -2.31 -13.31 16.35
N ILE A 238 -3.41 -12.91 15.70
CA ILE A 238 -3.52 -11.60 15.05
C ILE A 238 -4.72 -10.77 15.47
N ASN A 239 -5.73 -11.39 16.09
CA ASN A 239 -6.97 -10.72 16.46
C ASN A 239 -6.73 -9.59 17.47
N GLY A 240 -7.27 -8.40 17.18
CA GLY A 240 -7.13 -7.22 18.03
C GLY A 240 -5.70 -6.65 18.07
N ARG A 241 -4.88 -6.98 17.08
CA ARG A 241 -3.47 -6.54 17.07
C ARG A 241 -3.16 -5.57 15.94
N THR A 242 -2.10 -4.82 16.14
CA THR A 242 -1.45 -3.98 15.13
C THR A 242 -0.02 -4.45 14.96
N PHE A 243 0.46 -4.50 13.71
CA PHE A 243 1.82 -4.87 13.36
C PHE A 243 2.47 -3.79 12.50
N ASN A 244 3.63 -3.29 12.92
CA ASN A 244 4.53 -2.57 12.03
C ASN A 244 5.15 -3.53 11.00
N PHE A 245 5.38 -3.03 9.78
CA PHE A 245 5.97 -3.84 8.74
C PHE A 245 6.92 -3.04 7.85
N GLY A 246 8.21 -3.11 8.16
CA GLY A 246 9.29 -2.47 7.43
C GLY A 246 10.63 -2.91 8.01
N PHE A 247 11.57 -3.26 7.14
CA PHE A 247 12.83 -3.91 7.56
C PHE A 247 14.07 -3.10 7.22
N GLU A 248 13.96 -2.14 6.32
CA GLU A 248 15.10 -1.33 5.87
C GLU A 248 14.90 0.13 6.25
N ASN A 249 15.48 0.52 7.39
CA ASN A 249 15.43 1.87 7.96
C ASN A 249 16.68 2.65 7.54
N HIS A 250 16.73 3.12 6.29
CA HIS A 250 17.89 3.84 5.73
C HIS A 250 17.69 5.35 5.73
N GLN A 251 18.80 6.08 5.81
CA GLN A 251 18.83 7.49 5.42
C GLN A 251 18.57 7.61 3.91
N VAL A 252 17.94 8.71 3.47
CA VAL A 252 17.63 8.89 2.04
C VAL A 252 18.90 8.91 1.18
N ILE A 253 20.02 9.41 1.73
CA ILE A 253 21.32 9.36 1.04
C ILE A 253 21.83 7.94 0.85
N ASP A 254 21.59 7.05 1.82
CA ASP A 254 22.02 5.66 1.69
C ASP A 254 21.14 4.87 0.71
N ILE A 255 19.83 5.18 0.65
CA ILE A 255 18.96 4.66 -0.42
C ILE A 255 19.49 5.08 -1.79
N ALA A 256 19.91 6.35 -1.96
CA ALA A 256 20.48 6.82 -3.21
C ALA A 256 21.78 6.08 -3.57
N LYS A 257 22.64 5.79 -2.60
CA LYS A 257 23.87 4.98 -2.82
C LYS A 257 23.54 3.54 -3.22
N ILE A 258 22.59 2.88 -2.55
CA ILE A 258 22.13 1.53 -2.91
C ILE A 258 21.67 1.50 -4.38
N ILE A 259 20.92 2.52 -4.81
CA ILE A 259 20.45 2.64 -6.20
C ILE A 259 21.63 2.89 -7.15
N GLN A 260 22.55 3.79 -6.80
CA GLN A 260 23.75 4.09 -7.59
C GLN A 260 24.61 2.83 -7.79
N ASP A 261 24.84 2.06 -6.72
CA ASP A 261 25.63 0.83 -6.76
C ASP A 261 24.98 -0.23 -7.66
N GLU A 262 23.65 -0.41 -7.57
CA GLU A 262 22.90 -1.34 -8.42
C GLU A 262 22.89 -0.91 -9.90
N LEU A 263 23.08 0.39 -10.16
CA LEU A 263 23.10 0.99 -11.50
C LEU A 263 24.50 1.47 -11.88
N SER A 264 25.56 0.90 -11.30
CA SER A 264 26.96 1.35 -11.46
C SER A 264 27.44 1.38 -12.93
N ASP A 265 26.90 0.53 -13.78
CA ASP A 265 27.17 0.48 -15.23
C ASP A 265 26.60 1.72 -15.99
N LEU A 266 25.76 2.52 -15.37
CA LEU A 266 25.10 3.65 -16.01
C LEU A 266 25.74 5.03 -15.69
N GLY A 267 26.74 5.08 -14.79
CA GLY A 267 27.40 6.33 -14.42
C GLY A 267 26.47 7.33 -13.72
N VAL A 268 25.59 6.85 -12.83
CA VAL A 268 24.61 7.68 -12.11
C VAL A 268 25.32 8.59 -11.12
N GLU A 269 25.00 9.89 -11.13
CA GLU A 269 25.49 10.88 -10.15
C GLU A 269 24.46 11.09 -9.04
N ILE A 270 24.94 11.36 -7.80
CA ILE A 270 24.10 11.78 -6.67
C ILE A 270 24.31 13.28 -6.45
N LYS A 271 23.23 14.08 -6.46
CA LYS A 271 23.22 15.50 -6.12
C LYS A 271 22.39 15.71 -4.87
N VAL A 272 22.98 16.34 -3.86
CA VAL A 272 22.29 16.67 -2.61
C VAL A 272 21.86 18.13 -2.65
N THR A 273 20.64 18.43 -2.25
CA THR A 273 20.07 19.77 -2.11
C THR A 273 19.45 19.93 -0.72
N ASP A 274 19.22 21.16 -0.30
CA ASP A 274 18.55 21.43 0.97
C ASP A 274 17.12 20.89 0.99
N THR A 275 16.59 20.66 2.19
CA THR A 275 15.21 20.18 2.40
C THR A 275 14.53 20.93 3.52
N THR A 276 13.23 21.11 3.38
CA THR A 276 12.31 21.54 4.46
C THR A 276 11.57 20.37 5.10
N ASP A 277 11.77 19.14 4.60
CA ASP A 277 11.16 17.93 5.18
C ASP A 277 12.02 17.39 6.32
N HIS A 278 11.64 17.72 7.54
CA HIS A 278 12.33 17.31 8.77
C HIS A 278 11.81 16.01 9.37
N ARG A 279 10.89 15.31 8.70
CA ARG A 279 10.43 14.00 9.18
C ARG A 279 11.60 13.03 9.18
N ASP A 280 11.97 12.54 10.34
CA ASP A 280 13.00 11.51 10.54
C ASP A 280 12.40 10.45 11.45
N TYR A 281 12.20 9.25 10.92
CA TYR A 281 11.69 8.15 11.71
C TYR A 281 12.11 6.79 11.15
N HIS A 282 12.14 5.82 12.03
CA HIS A 282 12.32 4.41 11.71
C HIS A 282 11.25 3.61 12.46
N ILE A 283 11.01 2.38 12.08
CA ILE A 283 10.08 1.51 12.78
C ILE A 283 10.73 0.18 13.12
N SER A 284 10.39 -0.37 14.31
CA SER A 284 10.67 -1.77 14.63
C SER A 284 9.55 -2.66 14.11
N SER A 285 9.94 -3.76 13.47
CA SER A 285 9.06 -4.85 13.05
C SER A 285 9.27 -6.12 13.86
N ASP A 286 9.88 -6.01 15.05
CA ASP A 286 10.23 -7.16 15.88
C ASP A 286 9.02 -7.96 16.34
N ARG A 287 7.87 -7.27 16.54
CA ARG A 287 6.61 -7.94 16.90
C ARG A 287 6.22 -8.98 15.85
N ILE A 288 6.22 -8.61 14.58
CA ILE A 288 5.77 -9.53 13.52
C ILE A 288 6.77 -10.66 13.28
N LEU A 289 8.08 -10.39 13.45
CA LEU A 289 9.12 -11.41 13.38
C LEU A 289 8.93 -12.45 14.49
N ARG A 290 8.74 -12.00 15.74
CA ARG A 290 8.60 -12.85 16.92
C ARG A 290 7.26 -13.61 16.93
N ASP A 291 6.14 -12.90 16.71
CA ASP A 291 4.79 -13.45 16.96
C ASP A 291 4.29 -14.29 15.78
N LEU A 292 4.71 -13.98 14.55
CA LEU A 292 4.29 -14.68 13.33
C LEU A 292 5.41 -15.47 12.65
N GLY A 293 6.66 -15.32 13.11
CA GLY A 293 7.82 -15.98 12.49
C GLY A 293 8.11 -15.50 11.07
N TYR A 294 7.66 -14.29 10.71
CA TYR A 294 7.92 -13.74 9.38
C TYR A 294 9.42 -13.58 9.15
N GLN A 295 9.89 -13.90 7.94
CA GLN A 295 11.27 -13.65 7.53
C GLN A 295 11.25 -12.82 6.26
N PRO A 296 11.89 -11.63 6.24
CA PRO A 296 12.01 -10.82 5.03
C PRO A 296 12.72 -11.60 3.91
N VAL A 297 12.20 -11.50 2.70
CA VAL A 297 12.72 -12.21 1.53
C VAL A 297 13.15 -11.27 0.40
N SER A 298 12.91 -9.97 0.56
CA SER A 298 13.34 -8.96 -0.42
C SER A 298 14.10 -7.81 0.24
N SER A 299 14.82 -7.05 -0.58
CA SER A 299 15.55 -5.85 -0.17
C SER A 299 15.33 -4.72 -1.17
N ILE A 300 15.62 -3.47 -0.76
CA ILE A 300 15.63 -2.31 -1.67
C ILE A 300 16.46 -2.61 -2.92
N LYS A 301 17.64 -3.19 -2.75
CA LYS A 301 18.52 -3.56 -3.87
C LYS A 301 17.82 -4.47 -4.88
N GLN A 302 17.15 -5.53 -4.41
CA GLN A 302 16.42 -6.45 -5.28
C GLN A 302 15.22 -5.78 -5.97
N GLU A 303 14.49 -4.91 -5.25
CA GLU A 303 13.37 -4.18 -5.85
C GLU A 303 13.84 -3.15 -6.87
N VAL A 304 14.99 -2.52 -6.68
CA VAL A 304 15.64 -1.64 -7.68
C VAL A 304 16.02 -2.44 -8.93
N ALA A 305 16.63 -3.62 -8.79
CA ALA A 305 16.96 -4.51 -9.92
C ALA A 305 15.71 -4.93 -10.70
N ASN A 306 14.61 -5.23 -9.99
CA ASN A 306 13.33 -5.54 -10.60
C ASN A 306 12.75 -4.35 -11.38
N LEU A 307 12.75 -3.15 -10.79
CA LEU A 307 12.31 -1.93 -11.44
C LEU A 307 13.15 -1.61 -12.68
N ARG A 308 14.47 -1.74 -12.60
CA ARG A 308 15.38 -1.58 -13.74
C ARG A 308 14.95 -2.44 -14.92
N ARG A 309 14.73 -3.74 -14.68
CA ARG A 309 14.34 -4.71 -15.72
C ARG A 309 13.00 -4.33 -16.35
N VAL A 310 12.02 -3.94 -15.55
CA VAL A 310 10.69 -3.59 -16.05
C VAL A 310 10.70 -2.25 -16.79
N LEU A 311 11.44 -1.25 -16.31
CA LEU A 311 11.58 0.03 -17.04
C LEU A 311 12.31 -0.16 -18.37
N ALA A 312 13.31 -1.04 -18.42
CA ALA A 312 14.03 -1.38 -19.66
C ALA A 312 13.17 -2.14 -20.68
N SER A 313 12.11 -2.84 -20.25
CA SER A 313 11.20 -3.55 -21.16
C SER A 313 10.23 -2.64 -21.93
N GLY A 314 10.19 -1.33 -21.61
CA GLY A 314 9.27 -0.38 -22.23
C GLY A 314 7.82 -0.46 -21.70
N GLN A 315 7.57 -1.19 -20.63
CA GLN A 315 6.23 -1.32 -20.05
C GLN A 315 5.64 0.03 -19.59
N PHE A 316 6.49 1.00 -19.28
CA PHE A 316 6.10 2.36 -18.89
C PHE A 316 6.65 3.37 -19.91
N PRO A 317 5.96 3.61 -21.04
CA PRO A 317 6.47 4.47 -22.10
C PRO A 317 6.62 5.94 -21.69
N ASP A 318 5.75 6.42 -20.81
CA ASP A 318 5.81 7.75 -20.20
C ASP A 318 5.73 7.66 -18.68
N ILE A 319 6.88 7.63 -18.01
CA ILE A 319 6.94 7.56 -16.55
C ILE A 319 6.53 8.87 -15.85
N ASP A 320 6.35 9.98 -16.57
CA ASP A 320 5.86 11.25 -16.02
C ASP A 320 4.33 11.37 -16.10
N ALA A 321 3.66 10.40 -16.70
CA ALA A 321 2.21 10.38 -16.80
C ALA A 321 1.53 10.51 -15.42
N PRO A 322 0.47 11.32 -15.31
CA PRO A 322 -0.16 11.64 -14.02
C PRO A 322 -0.60 10.42 -13.22
N GLU A 323 -1.06 9.37 -13.87
CA GLU A 323 -1.54 8.14 -13.24
C GLU A 323 -0.50 7.44 -12.34
N TYR A 324 0.80 7.73 -12.51
CA TYR A 324 1.85 7.18 -11.66
C TYR A 324 2.19 8.05 -10.44
N TYR A 325 1.53 9.20 -10.29
CA TYR A 325 1.75 10.17 -9.21
C TYR A 325 0.42 10.54 -8.57
N ASN A 326 0.11 9.93 -7.43
CA ASN A 326 -1.21 10.09 -6.80
C ASN A 326 -1.63 11.54 -6.63
N MET A 327 -0.76 12.39 -6.07
CA MET A 327 -1.06 13.80 -5.85
C MET A 327 -1.32 14.53 -7.17
N LYS A 328 -0.45 14.36 -8.17
CA LYS A 328 -0.56 15.00 -9.48
C LYS A 328 -1.86 14.60 -10.18
N PHE A 329 -2.20 13.30 -10.13
CA PHE A 329 -3.43 12.78 -10.71
C PHE A 329 -4.67 13.40 -10.08
N MET A 330 -4.73 13.43 -8.74
CA MET A 330 -5.86 13.97 -8.00
C MET A 330 -6.04 15.48 -8.24
N GLN A 331 -4.95 16.26 -8.28
CA GLN A 331 -4.98 17.68 -8.60
C GLN A 331 -5.49 17.94 -10.03
N THR A 332 -4.94 17.25 -11.03
CA THR A 332 -5.35 17.39 -12.43
C THR A 332 -6.82 17.04 -12.61
N GLY A 333 -7.30 15.98 -11.95
CA GLY A 333 -8.71 15.59 -12.01
C GLY A 333 -9.64 16.60 -11.34
N ARG A 334 -9.23 17.20 -10.24
CA ARG A 334 -9.97 18.27 -9.54
C ARG A 334 -10.06 19.52 -10.41
N ASP A 335 -8.94 19.98 -10.96
CA ASP A 335 -8.87 21.18 -11.80
C ASP A 335 -9.68 21.05 -13.09
N ALA A 336 -9.72 19.85 -13.66
CA ALA A 336 -10.50 19.55 -14.87
C ALA A 336 -11.99 19.31 -14.62
N GLY A 337 -12.42 19.20 -13.34
CA GLY A 337 -13.81 18.81 -13.00
C GLY A 337 -14.19 17.41 -13.49
N CYS A 338 -13.20 16.59 -13.85
CA CYS A 338 -13.40 15.35 -14.60
C CYS A 338 -13.71 14.12 -13.74
N HIS A 339 -13.53 14.19 -12.42
CA HIS A 339 -13.76 13.03 -11.56
C HIS A 339 -15.08 13.17 -10.80
N ALA A 340 -16.13 12.52 -11.28
CA ALA A 340 -17.41 12.35 -10.54
C ALA A 340 -17.19 11.79 -9.11
N PHE A 341 -16.06 11.11 -8.86
CA PHE A 341 -15.59 10.66 -7.57
C PHE A 341 -15.28 11.81 -6.59
N LEU A 342 -14.75 12.94 -7.08
CA LEU A 342 -14.42 14.11 -6.26
C LEU A 342 -15.66 14.95 -5.92
N ALA A 343 -16.75 14.79 -6.65
CA ALA A 343 -17.96 15.62 -6.56
C ALA A 343 -19.07 15.01 -5.67
N ARG A 344 -18.87 13.81 -5.08
CA ARG A 344 -19.89 13.10 -4.28
C ARG A 344 -19.69 13.27 -2.79
#